data_8c9034c266c79de8a31071b3e9a5f517
#
_entry.id   8c9034c266c79de8a31071b3e9a5f517
#
_cell.length_a   1.000
_cell.length_b   1.000
_cell.length_c   1.000
_cell.angle_alpha   90.00
_cell.angle_beta   90.00
_cell.angle_gamma   90.00
#
_symmetry.space_group_name_H-M   'P 1'
#
loop_
_entity.id
_entity.type
_entity.pdbx_description
1 polymer ?
#
loop_
_entity_poly.entity_id
_entity_poly.type
_entity_poly.pdbx_seq_one_letter_code
_entity_poly.pdbx_strand_id
1 'polypeptide(L)'
;MQPDKIDWKIINQLSKHNETNTTIANDLGVSEGMIRQRIKKLQDAGIVKIRALRNPEVLENQQLAMVAVNIAEPRLLESKARDILKIKNVLSVSILSGQYDLIIEVLVDSNTGLIKFISKQLSGIGGITKTETFVTLKSFNKWV
;
A
#
# COMPACT_ATOMS: atom_id res chain seq x y z
N MET A 1 5.57 12.80 -13.84
CA MET A 1 4.64 13.97 -13.84
C MET A 1 4.80 14.69 -12.52
N GLN A 2 4.85 16.03 -12.51
CA GLN A 2 4.86 16.81 -11.29
C GLN A 2 3.49 17.49 -11.16
N PRO A 3 2.76 17.32 -10.03
CA PRO A 3 1.44 17.94 -9.84
C PRO A 3 1.51 19.45 -9.80
N ASP A 4 0.58 20.12 -10.48
CA ASP A 4 0.41 21.57 -10.43
C ASP A 4 -0.47 22.02 -9.25
N LYS A 5 -0.71 23.35 -9.11
CA LYS A 5 -1.54 23.90 -8.03
C LYS A 5 -2.99 23.38 -8.04
N ILE A 6 -3.55 23.11 -9.21
CA ILE A 6 -4.91 22.59 -9.36
C ILE A 6 -4.92 21.10 -8.97
N ASP A 7 -3.92 20.34 -9.39
CA ASP A 7 -3.77 18.94 -9.02
C ASP A 7 -3.70 18.76 -7.50
N TRP A 8 -2.93 19.60 -6.80
CA TRP A 8 -2.86 19.59 -5.33
C TRP A 8 -4.19 19.93 -4.66
N LYS A 9 -4.99 20.86 -5.23
CA LYS A 9 -6.32 21.15 -4.72
C LYS A 9 -7.25 19.94 -4.88
N ILE A 10 -7.22 19.26 -6.03
CA ILE A 10 -7.97 18.03 -6.29
C ILE A 10 -7.57 16.94 -5.30
N ILE A 11 -6.27 16.70 -5.13
CA ILE A 11 -5.75 15.70 -4.18
C ILE A 11 -6.25 15.97 -2.75
N ASN A 12 -6.20 17.23 -2.31
CA ASN A 12 -6.64 17.61 -0.97
C ASN A 12 -8.14 17.38 -0.75
N GLN A 13 -8.99 17.68 -1.73
CA GLN A 13 -10.44 17.45 -1.63
C GLN A 13 -10.76 15.95 -1.61
N LEU A 14 -10.13 15.15 -2.48
CA LEU A 14 -10.27 13.71 -2.48
C LEU A 14 -9.80 13.05 -1.16
N SER A 15 -8.71 13.56 -0.58
CA SER A 15 -8.13 13.00 0.65
C SER A 15 -8.94 13.32 1.90
N LYS A 16 -9.61 14.48 1.96
CA LYS A 16 -10.34 14.93 3.15
C LYS A 16 -11.78 14.42 3.20
N HIS A 17 -12.49 14.45 2.07
CA HIS A 17 -13.93 14.30 2.05
C HIS A 17 -14.45 13.27 1.04
N ASN A 18 -13.58 12.67 0.24
CA ASN A 18 -13.98 11.80 -0.89
C ASN A 18 -15.03 12.47 -1.79
N GLU A 19 -14.79 13.76 -2.10
CA GLU A 19 -15.69 14.60 -2.87
C GLU A 19 -15.95 14.05 -4.28
N THR A 20 -17.14 14.33 -4.82
CA THR A 20 -17.47 13.96 -6.20
C THR A 20 -16.75 14.88 -7.19
N ASN A 21 -16.52 14.39 -8.41
CA ASN A 21 -15.91 15.20 -9.46
C ASN A 21 -16.71 16.48 -9.73
N THR A 22 -18.03 16.42 -9.63
CA THR A 22 -18.92 17.59 -9.79
C THR A 22 -18.70 18.61 -8.68
N THR A 23 -18.63 18.17 -7.43
CA THR A 23 -18.36 19.07 -6.28
C THR A 23 -17.00 19.76 -6.47
N ILE A 24 -15.96 18.98 -6.75
CA ILE A 24 -14.60 19.50 -6.97
C ILE A 24 -14.58 20.50 -8.13
N ALA A 25 -15.30 20.22 -9.22
CA ALA A 25 -15.39 21.10 -10.39
C ALA A 25 -16.04 22.43 -10.05
N ASN A 26 -17.14 22.41 -9.30
CA ASN A 26 -17.84 23.61 -8.86
C ASN A 26 -16.96 24.46 -7.95
N ASP A 27 -16.30 23.86 -6.96
CA ASP A 27 -15.41 24.55 -6.01
C ASP A 27 -14.20 25.20 -6.68
N LEU A 28 -13.70 24.59 -7.74
CA LEU A 28 -12.53 25.09 -8.46
C LEU A 28 -12.88 25.98 -9.66
N GLY A 29 -14.17 26.12 -9.99
CA GLY A 29 -14.63 26.92 -11.13
C GLY A 29 -14.19 26.34 -12.49
N VAL A 30 -14.15 25.03 -12.62
CA VAL A 30 -13.72 24.31 -13.84
C VAL A 30 -14.76 23.26 -14.25
N SER A 31 -14.61 22.68 -15.45
CA SER A 31 -15.50 21.61 -15.88
C SER A 31 -15.24 20.26 -15.19
N GLU A 32 -16.30 19.47 -14.97
CA GLU A 32 -16.17 18.10 -14.45
C GLU A 32 -15.25 17.23 -15.32
N GLY A 33 -15.33 17.40 -16.65
CA GLY A 33 -14.48 16.70 -17.60
C GLY A 33 -12.98 16.97 -17.36
N MET A 34 -12.63 18.22 -17.04
CA MET A 34 -11.25 18.57 -16.67
C MET A 34 -10.82 17.86 -15.38
N ILE A 35 -11.66 17.85 -14.36
CA ILE A 35 -11.36 17.14 -13.10
C ILE A 35 -11.13 15.66 -13.34
N ARG A 36 -12.03 14.99 -14.07
CA ARG A 36 -11.92 13.57 -14.43
C ARG A 36 -10.61 13.25 -15.16
N GLN A 37 -10.25 14.08 -16.14
CA GLN A 37 -9.02 13.91 -16.89
C GLN A 37 -7.77 14.09 -16.02
N ARG A 38 -7.77 15.07 -15.10
CA ARG A 38 -6.66 15.30 -14.17
C ARG A 38 -6.51 14.15 -13.17
N ILE A 39 -7.61 13.69 -12.57
CA ILE A 39 -7.59 12.53 -11.66
C ILE A 39 -7.02 11.31 -12.38
N LYS A 40 -7.47 11.04 -13.61
CA LYS A 40 -6.92 9.94 -14.39
C LYS A 40 -5.41 10.05 -14.60
N LYS A 41 -4.91 11.23 -14.99
CA LYS A 41 -3.47 11.47 -15.15
C LYS A 41 -2.69 11.26 -13.86
N LEU A 42 -3.25 11.70 -12.72
CA LEU A 42 -2.64 11.49 -11.40
C LEU A 42 -2.60 10.01 -11.01
N GLN A 43 -3.65 9.26 -11.33
CA GLN A 43 -3.70 7.81 -11.11
C GLN A 43 -2.71 7.07 -12.01
N ASP A 44 -2.68 7.39 -13.31
CA ASP A 44 -1.76 6.78 -14.28
C ASP A 44 -0.29 7.06 -13.94
N ALA A 45 -0.01 8.21 -13.33
CA ALA A 45 1.31 8.59 -12.83
C ALA A 45 1.66 8.00 -11.45
N GLY A 46 0.75 7.23 -10.81
CA GLY A 46 0.95 6.65 -9.49
C GLY A 46 0.98 7.66 -8.33
N ILE A 47 0.47 8.90 -8.54
CA ILE A 47 0.46 9.96 -7.53
C ILE A 47 -0.76 9.83 -6.62
N VAL A 48 -1.90 9.41 -7.17
CA VAL A 48 -3.15 9.19 -6.44
C VAL A 48 -3.66 7.78 -6.69
N LYS A 49 -4.15 7.13 -5.63
CA LYS A 49 -4.86 5.86 -5.72
C LYS A 49 -6.19 6.00 -5.00
N ILE A 50 -7.30 5.80 -5.72
CA ILE A 50 -8.65 5.85 -5.17
C ILE A 50 -9.13 4.41 -5.03
N ARG A 51 -9.48 3.99 -3.83
CA ARG A 51 -10.03 2.67 -3.53
C ARG A 51 -10.91 2.72 -2.28
N ALA A 52 -11.87 1.80 -2.17
CA ALA A 52 -12.56 1.53 -0.93
C ALA A 52 -11.58 0.85 0.05
N LEU A 53 -11.55 1.31 1.27
CA LEU A 53 -10.79 0.71 2.35
C LEU A 53 -11.74 -0.05 3.27
N ARG A 54 -11.28 -1.19 3.81
CA ARG A 54 -12.06 -2.03 4.72
C ARG A 54 -11.42 -2.05 6.09
N ASN A 55 -12.23 -2.08 7.12
CA ASN A 55 -11.73 -2.34 8.47
C ASN A 55 -11.26 -3.80 8.55
N PRO A 56 -9.97 -4.08 8.85
CA PRO A 56 -9.48 -5.45 8.96
C PRO A 56 -10.15 -6.27 10.07
N GLU A 57 -10.68 -5.62 11.11
CA GLU A 57 -11.36 -6.27 12.25
C GLU A 57 -12.67 -6.98 11.84
N VAL A 58 -13.30 -6.59 10.72
CA VAL A 58 -14.53 -7.22 10.21
C VAL A 58 -14.28 -8.28 9.12
N LEU A 59 -13.01 -8.51 8.78
CA LEU A 59 -12.64 -9.49 7.76
C LEU A 59 -12.48 -10.86 8.41
N GLU A 60 -13.55 -11.65 8.36
CA GLU A 60 -13.54 -13.01 8.89
C GLU A 60 -12.45 -13.87 8.25
N ASN A 61 -11.79 -14.69 9.06
CA ASN A 61 -10.72 -15.61 8.65
C ASN A 61 -9.53 -14.94 7.93
N GLN A 62 -9.31 -13.64 8.14
CA GLN A 62 -8.13 -12.96 7.63
C GLN A 62 -7.23 -12.52 8.79
N GLN A 63 -5.92 -12.60 8.54
CA GLN A 63 -4.90 -12.21 9.50
C GLN A 63 -4.03 -11.10 8.90
N LEU A 64 -4.02 -9.95 9.55
CA LEU A 64 -3.08 -8.87 9.26
C LEU A 64 -1.77 -9.14 10.00
N ALA A 65 -0.65 -9.02 9.31
CA ALA A 65 0.66 -9.15 9.92
C ALA A 65 1.67 -8.20 9.26
N MET A 66 2.71 -7.86 10.02
CA MET A 66 3.91 -7.21 9.51
C MET A 66 5.06 -8.19 9.54
N VAL A 67 5.80 -8.30 8.45
CA VAL A 67 6.98 -9.17 8.34
C VAL A 67 8.20 -8.30 8.08
N ALA A 68 9.08 -8.22 9.06
CA ALA A 68 10.34 -7.50 8.96
C ALA A 68 11.42 -8.44 8.41
N VAL A 69 12.21 -7.96 7.44
CA VAL A 69 13.25 -8.77 6.81
C VAL A 69 14.55 -7.99 6.61
N ASN A 70 15.67 -8.73 6.57
CA ASN A 70 16.96 -8.21 6.16
C ASN A 70 17.36 -8.83 4.82
N ILE A 71 18.02 -8.04 3.98
CA ILE A 71 18.48 -8.42 2.65
C ILE A 71 19.99 -8.60 2.65
N ALA A 72 20.48 -9.72 2.10
CA ALA A 72 21.90 -10.05 2.08
C ALA A 72 22.75 -9.01 1.35
N GLU A 73 22.23 -8.45 0.27
CA GLU A 73 22.94 -7.51 -0.58
C GLU A 73 22.23 -6.17 -0.63
N PRO A 74 22.73 -5.12 0.04
CA PRO A 74 22.08 -3.80 0.10
C PRO A 74 21.75 -3.20 -1.28
N ARG A 75 22.57 -3.46 -2.30
CA ARG A 75 22.36 -3.01 -3.69
C ARG A 75 21.07 -3.59 -4.32
N LEU A 76 20.56 -4.71 -3.80
CA LEU A 76 19.35 -5.37 -4.31
C LEU A 76 18.08 -4.96 -3.53
N LEU A 77 18.19 -4.10 -2.55
CA LEU A 77 17.10 -3.73 -1.63
C LEU A 77 15.83 -3.31 -2.38
N GLU A 78 15.93 -2.35 -3.29
CA GLU A 78 14.77 -1.89 -4.06
C GLU A 78 14.20 -2.96 -5.01
N SER A 79 15.04 -3.74 -5.65
CA SER A 79 14.57 -4.80 -6.55
C SER A 79 13.84 -5.88 -5.77
N LYS A 80 14.36 -6.28 -4.61
CA LYS A 80 13.71 -7.24 -3.71
C LYS A 80 12.39 -6.72 -3.16
N ALA A 81 12.33 -5.44 -2.77
CA ALA A 81 11.08 -4.80 -2.35
C ALA A 81 10.01 -4.85 -3.46
N ARG A 82 10.39 -4.57 -4.70
CA ARG A 82 9.49 -4.68 -5.86
C ARG A 82 9.04 -6.12 -6.15
N ASP A 83 9.91 -7.10 -5.98
CA ASP A 83 9.55 -8.51 -6.18
C ASP A 83 8.61 -9.01 -5.08
N ILE A 84 8.86 -8.64 -3.84
CA ILE A 84 7.97 -8.94 -2.70
C ILE A 84 6.58 -8.31 -2.91
N LEU A 85 6.52 -7.07 -3.40
CA LEU A 85 5.25 -6.37 -3.66
C LEU A 85 4.36 -7.07 -4.69
N LYS A 86 4.93 -7.91 -5.57
CA LYS A 86 4.17 -8.71 -6.55
C LYS A 86 3.49 -9.94 -5.92
N ILE A 87 3.88 -10.34 -4.72
CA ILE A 87 3.29 -11.50 -4.04
C ILE A 87 1.84 -11.17 -3.67
N LYS A 88 0.93 -12.09 -3.98
CA LYS A 88 -0.47 -11.97 -3.58
C LYS A 88 -0.59 -11.78 -2.07
N ASN A 89 -1.50 -10.94 -1.64
CA ASN A 89 -1.77 -10.61 -0.24
C ASN A 89 -0.78 -9.62 0.40
N VAL A 90 0.27 -9.20 -0.28
CA VAL A 90 1.12 -8.08 0.16
C VAL A 90 0.37 -6.78 -0.08
N LEU A 91 0.17 -6.01 0.98
CA LEU A 91 -0.49 -4.70 0.95
C LEU A 91 0.50 -3.58 0.66
N SER A 92 1.68 -3.65 1.29
CA SER A 92 2.75 -2.67 1.13
C SER A 92 4.10 -3.27 1.48
N VAL A 93 5.15 -2.66 0.94
CA VAL A 93 6.55 -2.91 1.31
C VAL A 93 7.22 -1.56 1.52
N SER A 94 7.84 -1.38 2.67
CA SER A 94 8.57 -0.15 3.02
C SER A 94 10.04 -0.46 3.28
N ILE A 95 10.93 0.36 2.72
CA ILE A 95 12.36 0.34 3.04
C ILE A 95 12.55 1.14 4.33
N LEU A 96 13.29 0.60 5.25
CA LEU A 96 13.52 1.18 6.57
C LEU A 96 14.98 1.56 6.79
N SER A 97 15.17 2.47 7.71
CA SER A 97 16.46 2.79 8.33
C SER A 97 16.44 2.26 9.77
N GLY A 98 17.13 1.17 10.05
CA GLY A 98 17.12 0.55 11.36
C GLY A 98 17.59 -0.89 11.37
N GLN A 99 17.09 -1.68 12.33
CA GLN A 99 17.49 -3.08 12.52
C GLN A 99 17.09 -3.99 11.35
N TYR A 100 15.99 -3.67 10.67
CA TYR A 100 15.48 -4.38 9.50
C TYR A 100 15.53 -3.49 8.28
N ASP A 101 15.76 -4.09 7.11
CA ASP A 101 15.84 -3.37 5.84
C ASP A 101 14.46 -3.11 5.24
N LEU A 102 13.54 -4.06 5.37
CA LEU A 102 12.18 -3.95 4.85
C LEU A 102 11.14 -4.31 5.91
N ILE A 103 9.99 -3.63 5.86
CA ILE A 103 8.73 -4.08 6.49
C ILE A 103 7.73 -4.38 5.37
N ILE A 104 7.16 -5.57 5.44
CA ILE A 104 6.14 -6.09 4.53
C ILE A 104 4.82 -6.16 5.30
N GLU A 105 3.79 -5.48 4.83
CA GLU A 105 2.45 -5.61 5.38
C GLU A 105 1.65 -6.61 4.55
N VAL A 106 1.09 -7.62 5.20
CA VAL A 106 0.35 -8.70 4.53
C VAL A 106 -1.02 -8.92 5.17
N LEU A 107 -2.00 -9.24 4.32
CA LEU A 107 -3.32 -9.69 4.75
C LEU A 107 -3.55 -11.08 4.15
N VAL A 108 -3.52 -12.10 5.00
CA VAL A 108 -3.55 -13.50 4.59
C VAL A 108 -4.77 -14.23 5.17
N ASP A 109 -5.13 -15.35 4.54
CA ASP A 109 -6.23 -16.19 5.00
C ASP A 109 -5.77 -17.03 6.19
N SER A 110 -6.07 -16.61 7.40
CA SER A 110 -5.76 -17.31 8.65
C SER A 110 -4.24 -17.48 8.95
N ASN A 111 -3.93 -18.11 10.06
CA ASN A 111 -2.56 -18.48 10.44
C ASN A 111 -1.88 -19.41 9.41
N THR A 112 -2.65 -20.31 8.80
CA THR A 112 -2.13 -21.19 7.74
C THR A 112 -1.65 -20.40 6.52
N GLY A 113 -2.39 -19.35 6.14
CA GLY A 113 -1.98 -18.43 5.08
C GLY A 113 -0.69 -17.71 5.42
N LEU A 114 -0.49 -17.30 6.68
CA LEU A 114 0.73 -16.64 7.13
C LEU A 114 1.94 -17.59 7.07
N ILE A 115 1.78 -18.84 7.53
CA ILE A 115 2.81 -19.87 7.42
C ILE A 115 3.19 -20.08 5.95
N LYS A 116 2.21 -20.22 5.05
CA LYS A 116 2.45 -20.38 3.62
C LYS A 116 3.17 -19.17 3.01
N PHE A 117 2.78 -17.96 3.40
CA PHE A 117 3.44 -16.74 2.95
C PHE A 117 4.93 -16.75 3.31
N ILE A 118 5.27 -17.01 4.58
CA ILE A 118 6.65 -16.96 5.06
C ILE A 118 7.47 -18.11 4.46
N SER A 119 6.97 -19.36 4.56
CA SER A 119 7.75 -20.56 4.24
C SER A 119 7.87 -20.88 2.75
N LYS A 120 6.96 -20.37 1.92
CA LYS A 120 6.93 -20.66 0.48
C LYS A 120 7.09 -19.40 -0.38
N GLN A 121 6.26 -18.40 -0.14
CA GLN A 121 6.22 -17.24 -1.02
C GLN A 121 7.40 -16.30 -0.77
N LEU A 122 7.63 -15.92 0.49
CA LEU A 122 8.72 -15.03 0.85
C LEU A 122 10.09 -15.71 0.72
N SER A 123 10.20 -16.96 1.15
CA SER A 123 11.44 -17.73 1.00
C SER A 123 11.86 -17.93 -0.46
N GLY A 124 10.91 -17.98 -1.38
CA GLY A 124 11.16 -18.07 -2.83
C GLY A 124 11.82 -16.82 -3.43
N ILE A 125 11.79 -15.68 -2.75
CA ILE A 125 12.43 -14.43 -3.24
C ILE A 125 13.96 -14.53 -3.26
N GLY A 126 14.54 -15.33 -2.36
CA GLY A 126 16.00 -15.44 -2.20
C GLY A 126 16.67 -14.17 -1.69
N GLY A 127 17.82 -14.32 -1.05
CA GLY A 127 18.59 -13.19 -0.50
C GLY A 127 18.01 -12.55 0.77
N ILE A 128 17.03 -13.18 1.41
CA ILE A 128 16.51 -12.79 2.72
C ILE A 128 17.33 -13.54 3.77
N THR A 129 17.93 -12.82 4.71
CA THR A 129 18.82 -13.40 5.74
C THR A 129 18.17 -13.54 7.10
N LYS A 130 17.23 -12.65 7.42
CA LYS A 130 16.50 -12.65 8.68
C LYS A 130 15.06 -12.28 8.44
N THR A 131 14.15 -12.92 9.18
CA THR A 131 12.73 -12.64 9.14
C THR A 131 12.18 -12.60 10.56
N GLU A 132 11.39 -11.59 10.86
CA GLU A 132 10.62 -11.51 12.09
C GLU A 132 9.18 -11.13 11.76
N THR A 133 8.21 -11.80 12.39
CA THR A 133 6.79 -11.63 12.08
C THR A 133 6.06 -11.08 13.30
N PHE A 134 5.32 -10.01 13.08
CA PHE A 134 4.43 -9.38 14.04
C PHE A 134 2.99 -9.61 13.61
N VAL A 135 2.30 -10.50 14.31
CA VAL A 135 0.89 -10.76 14.06
C VAL A 135 0.06 -9.68 14.74
N THR A 136 -0.78 -9.00 13.97
CA THR A 136 -1.66 -7.98 14.50
C THR A 136 -2.82 -8.64 15.21
N LEU A 137 -2.91 -8.47 16.53
CA LEU A 137 -4.02 -8.99 17.33
C LEU A 137 -5.23 -8.04 17.32
N LYS A 138 -4.98 -6.74 17.28
CA LYS A 138 -6.01 -5.69 17.21
C LYS A 138 -5.42 -4.41 16.61
N SER A 139 -6.23 -3.71 15.86
CA SER A 139 -5.85 -2.43 15.26
C SER A 139 -6.83 -1.33 15.63
N PHE A 140 -6.34 -0.08 15.73
CA PHE A 140 -7.16 1.11 15.91
C PHE A 140 -6.92 2.03 14.72
N ASN A 141 -8.01 2.48 14.08
CA ASN A 141 -7.96 3.35 12.90
C ASN A 141 -7.11 2.81 11.74
N LYS A 142 -7.04 1.49 11.61
CA LYS A 142 -6.36 0.79 10.49
C LYS A 142 -7.39 0.42 9.42
N TRP A 143 -7.03 0.69 8.17
CA TRP A 143 -7.83 0.38 6.98
C TRP A 143 -6.96 -0.33 5.93
N VAL A 144 -7.52 -1.31 5.22
CA VAL A 144 -6.84 -2.13 4.22
C VAL A 144 -7.66 -2.29 2.93
#